data_563a9910486dc66fe29f68dde31254ca
#
_entry.id   563a9910486dc66fe29f68dde31254ca
#
_cell.length_a   1.000
_cell.length_b   1.000
_cell.length_c   1.000
_cell.angle_alpha   90.00
_cell.angle_beta   90.00
_cell.angle_gamma   90.00
#
_symmetry.space_group_name_H-M   'P 1'
#
loop_
_entity.id
_entity.type
_entity.pdbx_description
1 polymer ?
#
loop_
_entity_poly.entity_id
_entity_poly.type
_entity_poly.pdbx_seq_one_letter_code
_entity_poly.pdbx_strand_id
1 'polypeptide(L)'
;VLSEVVPEGVTVCDVGSGAGLPGIPLALVRTDLKITLLEPLLRRTNFLNEVVELLGLDHVTVVRGRAEEVLGKLPPVHVVTARAVAPLDRLAAWGVPLLRPYGEMLLLKGDTAEEEVKNAGAALSKLGAVDTSVLHVGEGVVEPLATVVRVEVGESPGGVRFAAKRAKAARTGRTRRRR
;
A
#
# COMPACT_ATOMS: atom_id res chain seq x y z
N VAL A 1 8.83 -10.60 9.21
CA VAL A 1 7.88 -9.80 10.02
C VAL A 1 6.64 -9.46 9.21
N LEU A 2 6.66 -8.39 8.35
CA LEU A 2 5.47 -8.06 7.52
C LEU A 2 5.05 -9.20 6.58
N SER A 3 6.01 -10.00 6.11
CA SER A 3 5.80 -11.17 5.24
C SER A 3 4.88 -12.24 5.83
N GLU A 4 4.73 -12.27 7.15
CA GLU A 4 3.89 -13.26 7.86
C GLU A 4 2.39 -13.00 7.66
N VAL A 5 2.03 -11.74 7.42
CA VAL A 5 0.63 -11.30 7.32
C VAL A 5 0.19 -10.91 5.91
N VAL A 6 1.13 -10.86 4.95
CA VAL A 6 0.81 -10.62 3.54
C VAL A 6 0.36 -11.93 2.88
N PRO A 7 -0.86 -12.01 2.28
CA PRO A 7 -1.33 -13.19 1.58
C PRO A 7 -0.41 -13.65 0.43
N GLU A 8 -0.51 -14.90 0.01
CA GLU A 8 0.30 -15.45 -1.07
C GLU A 8 -0.15 -14.98 -2.45
N GLY A 9 0.81 -14.77 -3.37
CA GLY A 9 0.57 -14.49 -4.78
C GLY A 9 -0.12 -13.18 -5.10
N VAL A 10 -0.18 -12.24 -4.14
CA VAL A 10 -0.94 -10.99 -4.29
C VAL A 10 -0.11 -9.85 -4.90
N THR A 11 -0.81 -8.79 -5.33
CA THR A 11 -0.18 -7.52 -5.72
C THR A 11 -0.11 -6.59 -4.52
N VAL A 12 1.04 -5.96 -4.32
CA VAL A 12 1.32 -5.05 -3.20
C VAL A 12 1.75 -3.68 -3.73
N CYS A 13 1.31 -2.61 -3.10
CA CYS A 13 1.83 -1.26 -3.33
C CYS A 13 2.41 -0.70 -2.03
N ASP A 14 3.70 -0.42 -2.01
CA ASP A 14 4.38 0.26 -0.92
C ASP A 14 4.31 1.78 -1.15
N VAL A 15 3.54 2.47 -0.34
CA VAL A 15 3.26 3.91 -0.49
C VAL A 15 4.25 4.75 0.30
N GLY A 16 5.00 5.58 -0.42
CA GLY A 16 6.09 6.36 0.16
C GLY A 16 7.29 5.48 0.51
N SER A 17 7.71 4.66 -0.44
CA SER A 17 8.75 3.62 -0.23
C SER A 17 10.08 4.17 0.30
N GLY A 18 10.39 5.44 0.06
CA GLY A 18 11.57 6.10 0.61
C GLY A 18 12.88 5.41 0.21
N ALA A 19 13.55 4.80 1.19
CA ALA A 19 14.75 3.97 0.99
C ALA A 19 14.41 2.49 0.69
N GLY A 20 13.16 2.19 0.31
CA GLY A 20 12.71 0.84 -0.03
C GLY A 20 12.13 0.03 1.13
N LEU A 21 11.76 0.68 2.24
CA LEU A 21 11.25 0.00 3.43
C LEU A 21 9.75 0.29 3.62
N PRO A 22 8.90 -0.75 3.71
CA PRO A 22 9.22 -2.18 3.83
C PRO A 22 9.29 -2.94 2.50
N GLY A 23 9.07 -2.31 1.33
CA GLY A 23 8.87 -2.99 0.06
C GLY A 23 10.05 -3.86 -0.40
N ILE A 24 11.30 -3.38 -0.32
CA ILE A 24 12.49 -4.16 -0.74
C ILE A 24 12.70 -5.40 0.15
N PRO A 25 12.75 -5.31 1.49
CA PRO A 25 12.84 -6.49 2.34
C PRO A 25 11.70 -7.50 2.11
N LEU A 26 10.48 -7.02 1.87
CA LEU A 26 9.35 -7.87 1.54
C LEU A 26 9.58 -8.60 0.21
N ALA A 27 10.08 -7.92 -0.82
CA ALA A 27 10.38 -8.50 -2.11
C ALA A 27 11.47 -9.58 -2.03
N LEU A 28 12.50 -9.39 -1.19
CA LEU A 28 13.59 -10.36 -1.02
C LEU A 28 13.12 -11.69 -0.43
N VAL A 29 12.11 -11.68 0.43
CA VAL A 29 11.62 -12.90 1.11
C VAL A 29 10.34 -13.47 0.50
N ARG A 30 9.67 -12.73 -0.40
CA ARG A 30 8.39 -13.09 -1.00
C ARG A 30 8.40 -12.86 -2.51
N THR A 31 9.03 -13.79 -3.23
CA THR A 31 9.16 -13.76 -4.70
C THR A 31 7.86 -14.07 -5.44
N ASP A 32 6.85 -14.57 -4.73
CA ASP A 32 5.50 -14.80 -5.22
C ASP A 32 4.66 -13.52 -5.39
N LEU A 33 5.07 -12.41 -4.77
CA LEU A 33 4.35 -11.14 -4.82
C LEU A 33 4.71 -10.33 -6.06
N LYS A 34 3.79 -9.48 -6.51
CA LYS A 34 4.09 -8.40 -7.46
C LYS A 34 4.06 -7.07 -6.72
N ILE A 35 5.22 -6.44 -6.55
CA ILE A 35 5.37 -5.27 -5.67
C ILE A 35 5.57 -4.02 -6.50
N THR A 36 4.81 -2.97 -6.20
CA THR A 36 5.01 -1.62 -6.72
C THR A 36 5.56 -0.73 -5.61
N LEU A 37 6.73 -0.16 -5.81
CA LEU A 37 7.33 0.85 -4.94
C LEU A 37 6.90 2.23 -5.43
N LEU A 38 6.04 2.92 -4.68
CA LEU A 38 5.50 4.23 -5.05
C LEU A 38 6.20 5.34 -4.26
N GLU A 39 6.96 6.19 -4.94
CA GLU A 39 7.76 7.25 -4.32
C GLU A 39 7.71 8.55 -5.16
N PRO A 40 7.36 9.71 -4.61
CA PRO A 40 7.27 10.94 -5.40
C PRO A 40 8.62 11.59 -5.74
N LEU A 41 9.67 11.39 -4.94
CA LEU A 41 10.94 12.08 -5.08
C LEU A 41 11.86 11.39 -6.10
N LEU A 42 12.27 12.12 -7.16
CA LEU A 42 13.09 11.59 -8.23
C LEU A 42 14.39 10.94 -7.73
N ARG A 43 15.08 11.55 -6.77
CA ARG A 43 16.33 10.99 -6.22
C ARG A 43 16.11 9.63 -5.56
N ARG A 44 14.98 9.46 -4.85
CA ARG A 44 14.64 8.19 -4.20
C ARG A 44 14.19 7.14 -5.20
N THR A 45 13.42 7.53 -6.23
CA THR A 45 13.05 6.58 -7.29
C THR A 45 14.25 6.10 -8.10
N ASN A 46 15.24 6.94 -8.35
CA ASN A 46 16.49 6.52 -9.00
C ASN A 46 17.21 5.49 -8.12
N PHE A 47 17.40 5.78 -6.84
CA PHE A 47 17.98 4.83 -5.88
C PHE A 47 17.21 3.50 -5.82
N LEU A 48 15.88 3.54 -5.79
CA LEU A 48 15.07 2.32 -5.79
C LEU A 48 15.24 1.51 -7.07
N ASN A 49 15.33 2.15 -8.24
CA ASN A 49 15.61 1.46 -9.50
C ASN A 49 17.00 0.79 -9.48
N GLU A 50 18.03 1.48 -9.01
CA GLU A 50 19.38 0.93 -8.85
C GLU A 50 19.38 -0.30 -7.93
N VAL A 51 18.67 -0.23 -6.80
CA VAL A 51 18.56 -1.35 -5.85
C VAL A 51 17.80 -2.53 -6.44
N VAL A 52 16.68 -2.28 -7.12
CA VAL A 52 15.87 -3.31 -7.77
C VAL A 52 16.69 -4.05 -8.84
N GLU A 53 17.44 -3.31 -9.67
CA GLU A 53 18.33 -3.87 -10.69
C GLU A 53 19.49 -4.66 -10.06
N LEU A 54 20.18 -4.07 -9.08
CA LEU A 54 21.32 -4.69 -8.39
C LEU A 54 20.94 -6.01 -7.72
N LEU A 55 19.74 -6.10 -7.15
CA LEU A 55 19.25 -7.29 -6.44
C LEU A 55 18.49 -8.27 -7.35
N GLY A 56 18.31 -7.95 -8.64
CA GLY A 56 17.59 -8.81 -9.59
C GLY A 56 16.12 -9.05 -9.22
N LEU A 57 15.43 -8.02 -8.73
CA LEU A 57 14.04 -8.13 -8.26
C LEU A 57 13.04 -7.93 -9.41
N ASP A 58 12.95 -8.88 -10.34
CA ASP A 58 12.13 -8.78 -11.57
C ASP A 58 10.62 -8.64 -11.30
N HIS A 59 10.16 -8.99 -10.11
CA HIS A 59 8.77 -8.87 -9.66
C HIS A 59 8.47 -7.52 -8.97
N VAL A 60 9.43 -6.59 -8.95
CA VAL A 60 9.30 -5.25 -8.36
C VAL A 60 9.28 -4.19 -9.43
N THR A 61 8.34 -3.26 -9.34
CA THR A 61 8.23 -2.09 -10.23
C THR A 61 8.33 -0.81 -9.43
N VAL A 62 9.20 0.11 -9.81
CA VAL A 62 9.31 1.43 -9.19
C VAL A 62 8.45 2.43 -9.96
N VAL A 63 7.58 3.15 -9.26
CA VAL A 63 6.70 4.17 -9.85
C VAL A 63 6.95 5.50 -9.16
N ARG A 64 7.32 6.52 -9.96
CA ARG A 64 7.42 7.87 -9.47
C ARG A 64 6.06 8.55 -9.49
N GLY A 65 5.59 9.00 -8.33
CA GLY A 65 4.33 9.74 -8.19
C GLY A 65 3.81 9.75 -6.77
N ARG A 66 2.79 10.56 -6.55
CA ARG A 66 1.99 10.53 -5.32
C ARG A 66 0.82 9.60 -5.50
N ALA A 67 0.30 9.05 -4.40
CA ALA A 67 -0.83 8.11 -4.44
C ALA A 67 -2.03 8.67 -5.21
N GLU A 68 -2.34 9.96 -5.02
CA GLU A 68 -3.46 10.63 -5.68
C GLU A 68 -3.24 10.82 -7.19
N GLU A 69 -1.99 10.91 -7.65
CA GLU A 69 -1.61 11.15 -9.05
C GLU A 69 -1.61 9.87 -9.88
N VAL A 70 -1.44 8.72 -9.23
CA VAL A 70 -1.38 7.41 -9.89
C VAL A 70 -2.73 6.69 -9.93
N LEU A 71 -3.76 7.23 -9.29
CA LEU A 71 -5.12 6.71 -9.35
C LEU A 71 -5.62 6.62 -10.79
N GLY A 72 -6.01 5.42 -11.21
CA GLY A 72 -6.45 5.11 -12.57
C GLY A 72 -5.32 4.89 -13.59
N LYS A 73 -4.06 5.11 -13.19
CA LYS A 73 -2.86 4.77 -13.99
C LYS A 73 -2.30 3.42 -13.55
N LEU A 74 -2.32 3.13 -12.24
CA LEU A 74 -1.97 1.83 -11.69
C LEU A 74 -3.23 0.96 -11.56
N PRO A 75 -3.11 -0.35 -11.81
CA PRO A 75 -4.19 -1.28 -11.49
C PRO A 75 -4.39 -1.32 -9.97
N PRO A 76 -5.63 -1.54 -9.50
CA PRO A 76 -5.89 -1.74 -8.08
C PRO A 76 -5.13 -2.94 -7.52
N VAL A 77 -4.59 -2.78 -6.31
CA VAL A 77 -3.78 -3.82 -5.64
C VAL A 77 -4.56 -4.53 -4.53
N HIS A 78 -4.09 -5.69 -4.12
CA HIS A 78 -4.66 -6.46 -3.01
C HIS A 78 -4.26 -5.85 -1.67
N VAL A 79 -2.98 -5.49 -1.54
CA VAL A 79 -2.40 -4.97 -0.30
C VAL A 79 -1.72 -3.63 -0.57
N VAL A 80 -1.96 -2.67 0.32
CA VAL A 80 -1.17 -1.45 0.43
C VAL A 80 -0.36 -1.51 1.71
N THR A 81 0.93 -1.26 1.62
CA THR A 81 1.79 -1.10 2.79
C THR A 81 2.41 0.28 2.84
N ALA A 82 2.81 0.71 4.02
CA ALA A 82 3.58 1.92 4.26
C ALA A 82 4.26 1.85 5.63
N ARG A 83 5.32 2.66 5.81
CA ARG A 83 6.03 2.81 7.08
C ARG A 83 6.25 4.29 7.40
N ALA A 84 5.83 4.73 8.60
CA ALA A 84 6.19 6.04 9.20
C ALA A 84 6.01 7.28 8.29
N VAL A 85 5.04 7.27 7.37
CA VAL A 85 4.87 8.35 6.38
C VAL A 85 3.94 9.44 6.87
N ALA A 86 2.88 9.07 7.62
CA ALA A 86 1.87 10.01 8.13
C ALA A 86 0.97 9.34 9.20
N PRO A 87 0.11 10.11 9.90
CA PRO A 87 -0.98 9.57 10.72
C PRO A 87 -1.91 8.65 9.91
N LEU A 88 -2.59 7.74 10.60
CA LEU A 88 -3.38 6.67 9.99
C LEU A 88 -4.50 7.18 9.06
N ASP A 89 -5.20 8.22 9.43
CA ASP A 89 -6.26 8.84 8.64
C ASP A 89 -5.75 9.35 7.27
N ARG A 90 -4.58 9.99 7.25
CA ARG A 90 -3.92 10.45 6.01
C ARG A 90 -3.41 9.28 5.18
N LEU A 91 -2.78 8.28 5.80
CA LEU A 91 -2.33 7.08 5.09
C LEU A 91 -3.50 6.36 4.45
N ALA A 92 -4.61 6.21 5.18
CA ALA A 92 -5.82 5.61 4.65
C ALA A 92 -6.40 6.40 3.47
N ALA A 93 -6.42 7.73 3.55
CA ALA A 93 -6.86 8.58 2.44
C ALA A 93 -6.01 8.40 1.16
N TRP A 94 -4.73 8.08 1.30
CA TRP A 94 -3.83 7.80 0.17
C TRP A 94 -3.90 6.34 -0.30
N GLY A 95 -3.93 5.38 0.63
CA GLY A 95 -3.80 3.96 0.34
C GLY A 95 -5.10 3.28 -0.05
N VAL A 96 -6.19 3.55 0.68
CA VAL A 96 -7.48 2.89 0.40
C VAL A 96 -7.94 3.05 -1.06
N PRO A 97 -7.82 4.23 -1.71
CA PRO A 97 -8.17 4.37 -3.12
C PRO A 97 -7.34 3.52 -4.09
N LEU A 98 -6.17 3.03 -3.69
CA LEU A 98 -5.34 2.12 -4.50
C LEU A 98 -5.77 0.65 -4.38
N LEU A 99 -6.54 0.31 -3.35
CA LEU A 99 -7.00 -1.05 -3.11
C LEU A 99 -8.06 -1.49 -4.13
N ARG A 100 -8.08 -2.78 -4.42
CA ARG A 100 -9.22 -3.45 -5.04
C ARG A 100 -10.34 -3.65 -4.01
N PRO A 101 -11.58 -3.97 -4.44
CA PRO A 101 -12.59 -4.49 -3.52
C PRO A 101 -12.05 -5.63 -2.67
N TYR A 102 -12.36 -5.62 -1.39
CA TYR A 102 -11.92 -6.61 -0.40
C TYR A 102 -10.38 -6.71 -0.25
N GLY A 103 -9.66 -5.62 -0.55
CA GLY A 103 -8.24 -5.48 -0.27
C GLY A 103 -7.99 -4.98 1.16
N GLU A 104 -6.72 -4.86 1.52
CA GLU A 104 -6.33 -4.43 2.86
C GLU A 104 -5.10 -3.51 2.86
N MET A 105 -4.98 -2.71 3.91
CA MET A 105 -3.74 -2.03 4.23
C MET A 105 -3.05 -2.76 5.38
N LEU A 106 -1.73 -2.92 5.27
CA LEU A 106 -0.86 -3.48 6.30
C LEU A 106 0.24 -2.44 6.60
N LEU A 107 0.04 -1.66 7.65
CA LEU A 107 0.83 -0.47 7.94
C LEU A 107 1.75 -0.71 9.14
N LEU A 108 3.06 -0.60 8.94
CA LEU A 108 4.01 -0.63 10.05
C LEU A 108 3.89 0.65 10.87
N LYS A 109 3.59 0.50 12.15
CA LYS A 109 3.36 1.56 13.11
C LYS A 109 4.21 1.39 14.37
N GLY A 110 4.26 2.42 15.20
CA GLY A 110 4.89 2.39 16.52
C GLY A 110 3.89 2.16 17.64
N ASP A 111 4.29 2.50 18.85
CA ASP A 111 3.55 2.24 20.09
C ASP A 111 2.19 2.97 20.20
N THR A 112 1.97 3.99 19.37
CA THR A 112 0.70 4.76 19.33
C THR A 112 -0.34 4.16 18.39
N ALA A 113 -0.14 2.96 17.84
CA ALA A 113 -0.99 2.34 16.83
C ALA A 113 -2.46 2.23 17.26
N GLU A 114 -2.73 1.78 18.49
CA GLU A 114 -4.08 1.63 19.01
C GLU A 114 -4.80 2.98 19.16
N GLU A 115 -4.08 4.00 19.61
CA GLU A 115 -4.61 5.36 19.72
C GLU A 115 -4.91 5.94 18.32
N GLU A 116 -4.01 5.74 17.36
CA GLU A 116 -4.24 6.15 15.98
C GLU A 116 -5.46 5.47 15.37
N VAL A 117 -5.67 4.17 15.60
CA VAL A 117 -6.84 3.41 15.14
C VAL A 117 -8.12 4.01 15.72
N LYS A 118 -8.15 4.25 17.04
CA LYS A 118 -9.29 4.85 17.72
C LYS A 118 -9.62 6.24 17.16
N ASN A 119 -8.61 7.07 16.95
CA ASN A 119 -8.78 8.44 16.45
C ASN A 119 -9.19 8.49 14.97
N ALA A 120 -8.73 7.53 14.17
CA ALA A 120 -9.01 7.46 12.73
C ALA A 120 -10.35 6.78 12.39
N GLY A 121 -11.04 6.13 13.33
CA GLY A 121 -12.19 5.27 13.07
C GLY A 121 -13.26 5.88 12.17
N ALA A 122 -13.66 7.14 12.41
CA ALA A 122 -14.65 7.83 11.59
C ALA A 122 -14.14 8.10 10.15
N ALA A 123 -12.85 8.38 9.98
CA ALA A 123 -12.23 8.59 8.67
C ALA A 123 -12.13 7.28 7.88
N LEU A 124 -11.71 6.20 8.55
CA LEU A 124 -11.60 4.86 7.98
C LEU A 124 -12.96 4.36 7.48
N SER A 125 -14.01 4.49 8.31
CA SER A 125 -15.37 4.10 7.92
C SER A 125 -15.86 4.84 6.68
N LYS A 126 -15.61 6.16 6.57
CA LYS A 126 -15.95 6.96 5.37
C LYS A 126 -15.19 6.52 4.12
N LEU A 127 -14.03 5.93 4.27
CA LEU A 127 -13.22 5.38 3.19
C LEU A 127 -13.62 3.95 2.80
N GLY A 128 -14.58 3.35 3.51
CA GLY A 128 -15.07 2.00 3.24
C GLY A 128 -14.31 0.89 3.96
N ALA A 129 -13.61 1.23 5.05
CA ALA A 129 -13.07 0.22 5.96
C ALA A 129 -14.22 -0.53 6.64
N VAL A 130 -14.12 -1.85 6.68
CA VAL A 130 -15.08 -2.77 7.29
C VAL A 130 -14.54 -3.37 8.58
N ASP A 131 -13.22 -3.49 8.68
CA ASP A 131 -12.53 -3.91 9.89
C ASP A 131 -11.20 -3.17 10.05
N THR A 132 -10.76 -3.01 11.30
CA THR A 132 -9.46 -2.44 11.63
C THR A 132 -8.93 -3.07 12.90
N SER A 133 -7.73 -3.65 12.83
CA SER A 133 -7.08 -4.36 13.93
C SER A 133 -5.61 -3.98 14.06
N VAL A 134 -5.06 -4.18 15.25
CA VAL A 134 -3.62 -4.05 15.54
C VAL A 134 -3.05 -5.44 15.73
N LEU A 135 -2.02 -5.76 14.97
CA LEU A 135 -1.33 -7.03 14.99
C LEU A 135 0.09 -6.83 15.52
N HIS A 136 0.57 -7.79 16.30
CA HIS A 136 1.97 -7.88 16.71
C HIS A 136 2.60 -9.06 15.99
N VAL A 137 3.65 -8.80 15.22
CA VAL A 137 4.27 -9.78 14.31
C VAL A 137 5.78 -9.86 14.54
N GLY A 138 6.40 -10.97 14.12
CA GLY A 138 7.83 -11.19 14.24
C GLY A 138 8.23 -11.96 15.50
N GLU A 139 7.32 -12.78 16.06
CA GLU A 139 7.66 -13.65 17.19
C GLU A 139 8.86 -14.57 16.85
N GLY A 140 9.84 -14.59 17.73
CA GLY A 140 11.09 -15.33 17.51
C GLY A 140 12.06 -14.71 16.48
N VAL A 141 11.72 -13.58 15.86
CA VAL A 141 12.53 -12.89 14.84
C VAL A 141 12.99 -11.51 15.30
N VAL A 142 12.11 -10.75 15.93
CA VAL A 142 12.39 -9.38 16.42
C VAL A 142 11.85 -9.16 17.81
N GLU A 143 12.56 -8.36 18.60
CA GLU A 143 12.10 -7.91 19.91
C GLU A 143 12.46 -6.42 20.07
N PRO A 144 11.49 -5.55 20.45
CA PRO A 144 10.06 -5.86 20.59
C PRO A 144 9.40 -6.30 19.29
N LEU A 145 8.23 -6.94 19.38
CA LEU A 145 7.43 -7.32 18.22
C LEU A 145 7.09 -6.08 17.37
N ALA A 146 7.05 -6.25 16.07
CA ALA A 146 6.65 -5.17 15.19
C ALA A 146 5.12 -5.01 15.21
N THR A 147 4.66 -3.76 15.27
CA THR A 147 3.23 -3.42 15.27
C THR A 147 2.77 -3.13 13.85
N VAL A 148 1.72 -3.82 13.42
CA VAL A 148 1.06 -3.65 12.12
C VAL A 148 -0.39 -3.25 12.33
N VAL A 149 -0.82 -2.11 11.80
CA VAL A 149 -2.23 -1.77 11.69
C VAL A 149 -2.77 -2.38 10.39
N ARG A 150 -3.76 -3.25 10.52
CA ARG A 150 -4.52 -3.83 9.42
C ARG A 150 -5.82 -3.06 9.23
N VAL A 151 -6.10 -2.63 8.01
CA VAL A 151 -7.37 -2.00 7.63
C VAL A 151 -7.95 -2.77 6.46
N GLU A 152 -9.02 -3.50 6.67
CA GLU A 152 -9.74 -4.23 5.63
C GLU A 152 -10.83 -3.36 5.00
N VAL A 153 -10.95 -3.40 3.68
CA VAL A 153 -11.98 -2.64 2.96
C VAL A 153 -13.02 -3.56 2.35
N GLY A 154 -14.24 -3.05 2.23
CA GLY A 154 -15.34 -3.77 1.59
C GLY A 154 -15.34 -3.66 0.07
N GLU A 155 -16.52 -3.80 -0.52
CA GLU A 155 -16.73 -3.80 -1.98
C GLU A 155 -16.32 -2.48 -2.66
N SER A 156 -16.43 -1.35 -1.97
CA SER A 156 -16.21 0.00 -2.55
C SER A 156 -15.12 0.78 -1.81
N PRO A 157 -13.84 0.39 -1.93
CA PRO A 157 -12.74 1.12 -1.29
C PRO A 157 -12.64 2.57 -1.81
N GLY A 158 -12.45 3.51 -0.88
CA GLY A 158 -12.39 4.94 -1.17
C GLY A 158 -13.76 5.63 -1.29
N GLY A 159 -14.85 4.88 -1.10
CA GLY A 159 -16.23 5.39 -1.16
C GLY A 159 -16.69 5.73 -2.58
N VAL A 160 -17.94 6.15 -2.69
CA VAL A 160 -18.64 6.40 -3.99
C VAL A 160 -17.91 7.42 -4.89
N ARG A 161 -17.28 8.45 -4.31
CA ARG A 161 -16.53 9.46 -5.07
C ARG A 161 -15.33 8.90 -5.82
N PHE A 162 -14.61 7.95 -5.22
CA PHE A 162 -13.44 7.33 -5.85
C PHE A 162 -13.82 6.25 -6.85
N ALA A 163 -14.91 5.52 -6.63
CA ALA A 163 -15.47 4.59 -7.60
C ALA A 163 -15.83 5.32 -8.92
N ALA A 164 -16.47 6.48 -8.84
CA ALA A 164 -16.80 7.30 -10.00
C ALA A 164 -15.55 7.82 -10.74
N LYS A 165 -14.50 8.24 -10.01
CA LYS A 165 -13.22 8.70 -10.60
C LYS A 165 -12.47 7.57 -11.31
N ARG A 166 -12.47 6.35 -10.74
CA ARG A 166 -11.92 5.14 -11.36
C ARG A 166 -12.66 4.76 -12.64
N ALA A 167 -13.99 4.75 -12.62
CA ALA A 167 -14.81 4.45 -13.78
C ALA A 167 -14.55 5.45 -14.93
N LYS A 168 -14.41 6.74 -14.62
CA LYS A 168 -14.09 7.79 -15.61
C LYS A 168 -12.68 7.60 -16.20
N ALA A 169 -11.66 7.29 -15.37
CA ALA A 169 -10.30 7.06 -15.84
C ALA A 169 -10.18 5.80 -16.71
N ALA A 170 -10.88 4.71 -16.37
CA ALA A 170 -10.92 3.48 -17.16
C ALA A 170 -11.55 3.71 -18.56
N ARG A 171 -12.57 4.56 -18.66
CA ARG A 171 -13.22 4.93 -19.95
C ARG A 171 -12.30 5.76 -20.84
N THR A 172 -11.55 6.72 -20.29
CA THR A 172 -10.60 7.56 -21.04
C THR A 172 -9.34 6.81 -21.49
N GLY A 173 -8.87 5.83 -20.71
CA GLY A 173 -7.72 4.98 -21.07
C GLY A 173 -8.04 4.01 -22.23
N ARG A 174 -9.28 3.54 -22.35
CA ARG A 174 -9.74 2.66 -23.47
C ARG A 174 -9.80 3.38 -24.82
N THR A 175 -10.09 4.68 -24.83
CA THR A 175 -10.17 5.47 -26.07
C THR A 175 -8.77 5.80 -26.64
N ARG A 176 -7.73 5.90 -25.79
CA ARG A 176 -6.35 6.15 -26.24
C ARG A 176 -5.62 4.92 -26.80
N ARG A 177 -6.06 3.69 -26.49
CA ARG A 177 -5.48 2.44 -27.03
C ARG A 177 -6.07 2.00 -28.40
N ARG A 178 -7.05 2.74 -28.93
CA ARG A 178 -7.72 2.45 -30.21
C ARG A 178 -7.39 3.44 -31.34
N ARG A 179 -6.36 4.26 -31.15
CA ARG A 179 -5.82 5.12 -32.23
C ARG A 179 -4.37 4.81 -32.51
#